data_4c4ca0382b6b96df47e2208272a51191
#
_entry.id   4c4ca0382b6b96df47e2208272a51191
#
_cell.length_a   1.000
_cell.length_b   1.000
_cell.length_c   1.000
_cell.angle_alpha   90.00
_cell.angle_beta   90.00
_cell.angle_gamma   90.00
#
_symmetry.space_group_name_H-M   'P 1'
#
loop_
_entity.id
_entity.type
_entity.pdbx_description
1 polymer ?
#
loop_
_entity_poly.entity_id
_entity_poly.type
_entity_poly.pdbx_seq_one_letter_code
_entity_poly.pdbx_strand_id
1 'polypeptide(L)'
;MVEDQAIEIAEIFHLLGDPTRLRIVTCCLEEPRNVGEIAETVGVSASLVSHHLRLLKATRLVRADRRGKQVFYVASDEHVQKVLK
;
A
#
# COMPACT_ATOMS: atom_id res chain seq x y z
N MET A 1 -15.28 -7.53 18.12
CA MET A 1 -13.95 -7.47 17.54
C MET A 1 -12.94 -8.10 18.50
N VAL A 2 -12.19 -9.07 18.04
CA VAL A 2 -11.15 -9.68 18.87
C VAL A 2 -9.90 -8.79 18.88
N GLU A 3 -9.06 -8.97 19.89
CA GLU A 3 -7.89 -8.10 20.11
C GLU A 3 -6.91 -8.11 18.94
N ASP A 4 -6.64 -9.28 18.35
CA ASP A 4 -5.72 -9.38 17.21
C ASP A 4 -6.21 -8.57 16.02
N GLN A 5 -7.52 -8.56 15.78
CA GLN A 5 -8.13 -7.75 14.74
C GLN A 5 -8.02 -6.27 15.04
N ALA A 6 -8.19 -5.89 16.30
CA ALA A 6 -8.07 -4.49 16.72
C ALA A 6 -6.65 -3.97 16.48
N ILE A 7 -5.64 -4.77 16.83
CA ILE A 7 -4.23 -4.41 16.61
C ILE A 7 -3.94 -4.27 15.13
N GLU A 8 -4.40 -5.22 14.32
CA GLU A 8 -4.19 -5.20 12.88
C GLU A 8 -4.84 -3.98 12.22
N ILE A 9 -6.08 -3.68 12.60
CA ILE A 9 -6.80 -2.52 12.07
C ILE A 9 -6.08 -1.22 12.49
N ALA A 10 -5.64 -1.14 13.74
CA ALA A 10 -4.93 0.03 14.24
C ALA A 10 -3.64 0.27 13.46
N GLU A 11 -2.90 -0.79 13.11
CA GLU A 11 -1.70 -0.67 12.29
C GLU A 11 -2.02 -0.13 10.91
N ILE A 12 -3.11 -0.59 10.29
CA ILE A 12 -3.54 -0.12 8.98
C ILE A 12 -3.85 1.38 9.05
N PHE A 13 -4.62 1.81 10.03
CA PHE A 13 -4.94 3.23 10.23
C PHE A 13 -3.70 4.06 10.49
N HIS A 14 -2.77 3.52 11.27
CA HIS A 14 -1.51 4.20 11.54
C HIS A 14 -0.72 4.46 10.25
N LEU A 15 -0.61 3.44 9.39
CA LEU A 15 0.08 3.58 8.12
C LEU A 15 -0.63 4.57 7.19
N LEU A 16 -1.95 4.49 7.11
CA LEU A 16 -2.75 5.36 6.25
C LEU A 16 -2.90 6.77 6.82
N GLY A 17 -2.46 7.00 8.06
CA GLY A 17 -2.41 8.32 8.66
C GLY A 17 -1.33 9.21 8.06
N ASP A 18 -0.38 8.64 7.32
CA ASP A 18 0.63 9.41 6.61
C ASP A 18 0.09 9.80 5.22
N PRO A 19 0.06 11.10 4.87
CA PRO A 19 -0.51 11.54 3.59
C PRO A 19 0.17 10.92 2.38
N THR A 20 1.49 10.77 2.42
CA THR A 20 2.24 10.19 1.30
C THR A 20 1.85 8.72 1.10
N ARG A 21 1.77 7.95 2.18
CA ARG A 21 1.35 6.55 2.08
C ARG A 21 -0.08 6.42 1.58
N LEU A 22 -0.97 7.29 2.04
CA LEU A 22 -2.36 7.29 1.58
C LEU A 22 -2.44 7.53 0.08
N ARG A 23 -1.66 8.49 -0.43
CA ARG A 23 -1.60 8.77 -1.87
C ARG A 23 -1.05 7.59 -2.67
N ILE A 24 -0.04 6.92 -2.13
CA ILE A 24 0.53 5.73 -2.78
C ILE A 24 -0.53 4.63 -2.91
N VAL A 25 -1.22 4.34 -1.82
CA VAL A 25 -2.29 3.31 -1.82
C VAL A 25 -3.39 3.68 -2.81
N THR A 26 -3.84 4.93 -2.80
CA THR A 26 -4.87 5.41 -3.71
C THR A 26 -4.43 5.26 -5.17
N CYS A 27 -3.18 5.60 -5.47
CA CYS A 27 -2.60 5.46 -6.79
C CYS A 27 -2.63 3.99 -7.26
N CYS A 28 -2.30 3.06 -6.37
CA CYS A 28 -2.29 1.64 -6.66
C CYS A 28 -3.69 1.02 -6.73
N LEU A 29 -4.68 1.64 -6.09
CA LEU A 29 -6.07 1.20 -6.18
C LEU A 29 -6.67 1.47 -7.56
N GLU A 30 -6.26 2.57 -8.20
CA GLU A 30 -6.76 2.95 -9.50
C GLU A 30 -6.35 1.93 -10.58
N GLU A 31 -5.07 1.56 -10.57
CA GLU A 31 -4.53 0.55 -11.48
C GLU A 31 -3.14 0.12 -10.99
N PRO A 32 -2.62 -1.02 -11.48
CA PRO A 32 -1.26 -1.43 -11.13
C PRO A 32 -0.25 -0.38 -11.54
N ARG A 33 0.72 -0.09 -10.67
CA ARG A 33 1.73 0.95 -10.91
C ARG A 33 3.12 0.45 -10.52
N ASN A 34 4.12 0.80 -11.30
CA ASN A 34 5.51 0.56 -10.90
C ASN A 34 6.01 1.73 -10.04
N VAL A 35 7.17 1.55 -9.42
CA VAL A 35 7.72 2.56 -8.49
C VAL A 35 7.90 3.91 -9.18
N GLY A 36 8.39 3.92 -10.42
CA GLY A 36 8.60 5.17 -11.16
C GLY A 36 7.31 5.93 -11.39
N GLU A 37 6.25 5.23 -11.78
CA GLU A 37 4.94 5.83 -12.00
C GLU A 37 4.36 6.40 -10.70
N ILE A 38 4.50 5.65 -9.61
CA ILE A 38 4.03 6.11 -8.30
C ILE A 38 4.80 7.36 -7.87
N ALA A 39 6.12 7.34 -7.99
CA ALA A 39 6.96 8.47 -7.61
C ALA A 39 6.57 9.72 -8.39
N GLU A 40 6.34 9.58 -9.69
CA GLU A 40 5.94 10.69 -10.54
C GLU A 40 4.56 11.23 -10.15
N THR A 41 3.59 10.32 -9.94
CA THR A 41 2.22 10.71 -9.59
C THR A 41 2.14 11.38 -8.22
N VAL A 42 2.84 10.83 -7.24
CA VAL A 42 2.80 11.32 -5.86
C VAL A 42 3.75 12.50 -5.64
N GLY A 43 4.78 12.63 -6.48
CA GLY A 43 5.71 13.74 -6.39
C GLY A 43 6.79 13.58 -5.34
N VAL A 44 7.23 12.35 -5.10
CA VAL A 44 8.32 12.06 -4.16
C VAL A 44 9.35 11.17 -4.84
N SER A 45 10.50 10.97 -4.20
CA SER A 45 11.56 10.16 -4.79
C SER A 45 11.18 8.68 -4.87
N ALA A 46 11.76 7.97 -5.83
CA ALA A 46 11.57 6.53 -5.95
C ALA A 46 12.04 5.79 -4.68
N SER A 47 13.11 6.26 -4.06
CA SER A 47 13.61 5.69 -2.81
C SER A 47 12.58 5.78 -1.70
N LEU A 48 11.92 6.94 -1.57
CA LEU A 48 10.88 7.13 -0.55
C LEU A 48 9.67 6.25 -0.85
N VAL A 49 9.26 6.17 -2.12
CA VAL A 49 8.18 5.28 -2.53
C VAL A 49 8.50 3.84 -2.15
N SER A 50 9.70 3.37 -2.46
CA SER A 50 10.12 2.00 -2.13
C SER A 50 10.08 1.74 -0.63
N HIS A 51 10.49 2.73 0.17
CA HIS A 51 10.43 2.64 1.62
C HIS A 51 8.97 2.45 2.10
N HIS A 52 8.07 3.29 1.62
CA HIS A 52 6.66 3.19 1.99
C HIS A 52 6.01 1.90 1.49
N LEU A 53 6.34 1.47 0.27
CA LEU A 53 5.80 0.23 -0.28
C LEU A 53 6.21 -0.99 0.55
N ARG A 54 7.42 -0.98 1.11
CA ARG A 54 7.87 -2.07 1.98
C ARG A 54 6.97 -2.20 3.20
N LEU A 55 6.63 -1.08 3.83
CA LEU A 55 5.73 -1.06 4.98
C LEU A 55 4.31 -1.47 4.60
N LEU A 56 3.82 -0.97 3.48
CA LEU A 56 2.48 -1.29 3.00
C LEU A 56 2.34 -2.75 2.58
N LYS A 57 3.40 -3.32 2.01
CA LYS A 57 3.44 -4.75 1.65
C LYS A 57 3.39 -5.64 2.90
N ALA A 58 4.10 -5.23 3.96
CA ALA A 58 4.14 -6.00 5.20
C ALA A 58 2.75 -6.11 5.83
N THR A 59 1.90 -5.11 5.67
CA THR A 59 0.53 -5.12 6.18
C THR A 59 -0.49 -5.60 5.16
N ARG A 60 -0.03 -6.01 3.98
CA ARG A 60 -0.87 -6.51 2.89
C ARG A 60 -1.83 -5.48 2.30
N LEU A 61 -1.58 -4.20 2.53
CA LEU A 61 -2.34 -3.14 1.88
C LEU A 61 -2.00 -3.03 0.41
N VAL A 62 -0.78 -3.40 0.03
CA VAL A 62 -0.39 -3.54 -1.36
C VAL A 62 0.31 -4.87 -1.55
N ARG A 63 0.28 -5.37 -2.77
CA ARG A 63 1.04 -6.55 -3.16
C ARG A 63 1.86 -6.24 -4.40
N ALA A 64 2.97 -6.95 -4.56
CA ALA A 64 3.82 -6.84 -5.73
C ALA A 64 3.39 -7.87 -6.76
N ASP A 65 3.26 -7.44 -8.01
CA ASP A 65 2.90 -8.28 -9.13
C ASP A 65 4.00 -8.14 -10.18
N ARG A 66 4.79 -9.20 -10.35
CA ARG A 66 5.90 -9.17 -11.28
C ARG A 66 5.43 -9.50 -12.69
N ARG A 67 5.74 -8.61 -13.63
CA ARG A 67 5.40 -8.76 -15.04
C ARG A 67 6.67 -8.59 -15.88
N GLY A 68 7.27 -9.71 -16.26
CA GLY A 68 8.54 -9.69 -16.96
C GLY A 68 9.66 -9.15 -16.07
N LYS A 69 10.30 -8.07 -16.49
CA LYS A 69 11.38 -7.42 -15.74
C LYS A 69 10.88 -6.33 -14.79
N GLN A 70 9.59 -6.03 -14.83
CA GLN A 70 9.02 -4.97 -14.03
C GLN A 70 8.18 -5.52 -12.89
N VAL A 71 8.12 -4.74 -11.81
CA VAL A 71 7.26 -5.07 -10.67
C VAL A 71 6.20 -3.97 -10.58
N PHE A 72 4.94 -4.38 -10.59
CA PHE A 72 3.80 -3.49 -10.41
C PHE A 72 3.22 -3.70 -9.03
N TYR A 73 2.72 -2.63 -8.45
CA TYR A 73 2.11 -2.68 -7.13
C TYR A 73 0.62 -2.46 -7.27
N VAL A 74 -0.13 -3.29 -6.59
CA VAL A 74 -1.60 -3.30 -6.63
C VAL A 74 -2.09 -3.17 -5.21
N ALA A 75 -3.00 -2.23 -4.97
CA ALA A 75 -3.66 -2.10 -3.69
C ALA A 75 -5.03 -2.74 -3.76
N SER A 76 -5.47 -3.31 -2.65
CA SER A 76 -6.78 -3.92 -2.56
C SER A 76 -7.34 -3.67 -1.18
N ASP A 77 -8.60 -3.30 -1.12
CA ASP A 77 -9.31 -3.14 0.14
C ASP A 77 -9.84 -4.48 0.69
N GLU A 78 -9.66 -5.55 -0.08
CA GLU A 78 -10.16 -6.86 0.29
C GLU A 78 -9.66 -7.33 1.66
N HIS A 79 -8.37 -7.12 1.92
CA HIS A 79 -7.77 -7.49 3.20
C HIS A 79 -8.40 -6.70 4.34
N VAL A 80 -8.59 -5.39 4.14
CA VAL A 80 -9.22 -4.53 5.14
C VAL A 80 -10.65 -4.97 5.39
N GLN A 81 -11.39 -5.29 4.35
CA GLN A 81 -12.76 -5.79 4.47
C GLN A 81 -12.83 -7.08 5.27
N LYS A 82 -11.91 -8.01 5.04
CA LYS A 82 -11.86 -9.27 5.79
C LYS A 82 -11.62 -9.05 7.26
N VAL A 83 -10.75 -8.09 7.60
CA VAL A 83 -10.42 -7.79 8.98
C VAL A 83 -11.58 -7.12 9.70
N LEU A 84 -12.32 -6.24 9.00
CA LEU A 84 -13.44 -5.52 9.57
C LEU A 84 -14.69 -6.38 9.76
N LYS A 85 -14.80 -7.47 9.04
CA LYS A 85 -15.88 -8.43 9.21
C LYS A 85 -15.54 -9.42 10.31
#